data_8e09213dced80d46ebf6784e8bf10213
#
_entry.id   8e09213dced80d46ebf6784e8bf10213
#
_cell.length_a   1.000
_cell.length_b   1.000
_cell.length_c   1.000
_cell.angle_alpha   90.00
_cell.angle_beta   90.00
_cell.angle_gamma   90.00
#
_symmetry.space_group_name_H-M   'P 1'
#
loop_
_entity.id
_entity.type
_entity.pdbx_description
1 polymer ?
#
loop_
_entity_poly.entity_id
_entity_poly.type
_entity_poly.pdbx_seq_one_letter_code
_entity_poly.pdbx_strand_id
1 'polypeptide(L)'
;MHAWESIQITLDLIEANLSEEISINELANKANLSPFYYQRLFKRLVNKTVMEYIKLRRLARASEYLAEHKNRILDVALNFGFASHETFTRSFKKAYGLTPEKYRANPVKLNHFIKPELILNYAMVDEGVPLIADDIVIEVNRKTLSNPRTFVGIEIEVPICQDRKSTRLNSSHC
;
A
#
# COMPACT_ATOMS: atom_id res chain seq x y z
N MET A 1 -9.53 18.45 -0.16
CA MET A 1 -8.52 17.38 0.03
C MET A 1 -9.22 16.05 -0.22
N HIS A 2 -8.74 15.29 -1.19
CA HIS A 2 -9.31 13.97 -1.47
C HIS A 2 -8.83 12.94 -0.42
N ALA A 3 -9.62 11.91 -0.18
CA ALA A 3 -9.31 10.91 0.85
C ALA A 3 -7.96 10.18 0.64
N TRP A 4 -7.52 10.03 -0.61
CA TRP A 4 -6.22 9.43 -0.93
C TRP A 4 -5.05 10.38 -0.61
N GLU A 5 -5.22 11.71 -0.77
CA GLU A 5 -4.21 12.70 -0.38
C GLU A 5 -3.97 12.67 1.13
N SER A 6 -5.03 12.50 1.93
CA SER A 6 -4.90 12.31 3.37
C SER A 6 -4.08 11.07 3.72
N ILE A 7 -4.23 9.96 2.99
CA ILE A 7 -3.42 8.76 3.20
C ILE A 7 -1.96 9.01 2.75
N GLN A 8 -1.74 9.71 1.63
CA GLN A 8 -0.39 10.05 1.17
C GLN A 8 0.37 10.86 2.24
N ILE A 9 -0.26 11.88 2.83
CA ILE A 9 0.33 12.66 3.91
C ILE A 9 0.73 11.77 5.10
N THR A 10 -0.11 10.79 5.46
CA THR A 10 0.23 9.88 6.55
C THR A 10 1.33 8.88 6.18
N LEU A 11 1.44 8.47 4.92
CA LEU A 11 2.58 7.67 4.44
C LEU A 11 3.89 8.45 4.59
N ASP A 12 3.90 9.73 4.22
CA ASP A 12 5.07 10.61 4.36
C ASP A 12 5.45 10.78 5.83
N LEU A 13 4.46 10.98 6.69
CA LEU A 13 4.67 11.09 8.14
C LEU A 13 5.24 9.80 8.75
N ILE A 14 4.73 8.63 8.35
CA ILE A 14 5.27 7.33 8.78
C ILE A 14 6.74 7.19 8.35
N GLU A 15 7.05 7.50 7.09
CA GLU A 15 8.43 7.38 6.59
C GLU A 15 9.42 8.29 7.32
N ALA A 16 8.99 9.48 7.71
CA ALA A 16 9.81 10.42 8.47
C ALA A 16 10.07 9.97 9.92
N ASN A 17 9.19 9.12 10.48
CA ASN A 17 9.21 8.77 11.91
C ASN A 17 9.30 7.24 12.16
N LEU A 18 9.90 6.47 11.24
CA LEU A 18 9.96 5.01 11.34
C LEU A 18 10.65 4.49 12.61
N SER A 19 11.59 5.26 13.19
CA SER A 19 12.31 4.90 14.41
C SER A 19 11.52 5.20 15.69
N GLU A 20 10.43 5.95 15.58
CA GLU A 20 9.64 6.40 16.72
C GLU A 20 8.39 5.54 16.92
N GLU A 21 7.72 5.73 18.06
CA GLU A 21 6.41 5.14 18.27
C GLU A 21 5.36 5.87 17.42
N ILE A 22 4.62 5.11 16.61
CA ILE A 22 3.62 5.65 15.70
C ILE A 22 2.23 5.21 16.16
N SER A 23 1.40 6.20 16.51
CA SER A 23 0.01 5.98 16.93
C SER A 23 -0.96 6.04 15.74
N ILE A 24 -1.82 5.01 15.63
CA ILE A 24 -2.90 5.00 14.62
C ILE A 24 -3.86 6.18 14.82
N ASN A 25 -4.11 6.57 16.08
CA ASN A 25 -5.00 7.69 16.39
C ASN A 25 -4.41 9.02 15.90
N GLU A 26 -3.10 9.23 16.07
CA GLU A 26 -2.42 10.42 15.56
C GLU A 26 -2.44 10.48 14.03
N LEU A 27 -2.19 9.36 13.37
CA LEU A 27 -2.26 9.28 11.91
C LEU A 27 -3.68 9.56 11.40
N ALA A 28 -4.69 9.01 12.04
CA ALA A 28 -6.09 9.24 11.70
C ALA A 28 -6.48 10.72 11.88
N ASN A 29 -6.04 11.34 13.00
CA ASN A 29 -6.24 12.77 13.25
C ASN A 29 -5.56 13.64 12.18
N LYS A 30 -4.33 13.31 11.78
CA LYS A 30 -3.63 14.02 10.69
C LYS A 30 -4.34 13.87 9.35
N ALA A 31 -4.97 12.74 9.11
CA ALA A 31 -5.78 12.50 7.93
C ALA A 31 -7.18 13.15 7.99
N ASN A 32 -7.58 13.74 9.13
CA ASN A 32 -8.95 14.18 9.42
C ASN A 32 -10.01 13.09 9.25
N LEU A 33 -9.68 11.87 9.67
CA LEU A 33 -10.52 10.69 9.57
C LEU A 33 -10.70 10.04 10.95
N SER A 34 -11.82 9.32 11.13
CA SER A 34 -11.92 8.44 12.28
C SER A 34 -10.91 7.29 12.20
N PRO A 35 -10.38 6.77 13.31
CA PRO A 35 -9.41 5.67 13.30
C PRO A 35 -9.88 4.43 12.54
N PHE A 36 -11.16 4.11 12.61
CA PHE A 36 -11.77 2.99 11.89
C PHE A 36 -11.74 3.22 10.37
N TYR A 37 -12.23 4.39 9.94
CA TYR A 37 -12.26 4.73 8.51
C TYR A 37 -10.86 4.87 7.92
N TYR A 38 -9.92 5.49 8.67
CA TYR A 38 -8.53 5.61 8.31
C TYR A 38 -7.89 4.24 8.02
N GLN A 39 -7.98 3.29 8.95
CA GLN A 39 -7.40 1.95 8.78
C GLN A 39 -7.99 1.21 7.56
N ARG A 40 -9.30 1.33 7.36
CA ARG A 40 -9.99 0.71 6.24
C ARG A 40 -9.55 1.31 4.90
N LEU A 41 -9.47 2.64 4.82
CA LEU A 41 -9.03 3.37 3.63
C LEU A 41 -7.55 3.10 3.34
N PHE A 42 -6.70 3.15 4.36
CA PHE A 42 -5.29 2.83 4.25
C PHE A 42 -5.08 1.42 3.68
N LYS A 43 -5.75 0.41 4.26
CA LYS A 43 -5.66 -0.97 3.78
C LYS A 43 -6.10 -1.10 2.33
N ARG A 44 -7.13 -0.37 1.91
CA ARG A 44 -7.63 -0.39 0.53
C ARG A 44 -6.64 0.21 -0.46
N LEU A 45 -6.00 1.33 -0.11
CA LEU A 45 -5.08 2.06 -1.01
C LEU A 45 -3.67 1.48 -1.01
N VAL A 46 -3.17 1.03 0.15
CA VAL A 46 -1.80 0.53 0.33
C VAL A 46 -1.71 -1.00 0.22
N ASN A 47 -2.85 -1.70 0.23
CA ASN A 47 -2.95 -3.17 0.25
C ASN A 47 -2.22 -3.82 1.44
N LYS A 48 -2.04 -3.08 2.55
CA LYS A 48 -1.44 -3.50 3.82
C LYS A 48 -2.16 -2.82 4.97
N THR A 49 -2.21 -3.47 6.14
CA THR A 49 -2.62 -2.75 7.34
C THR A 49 -1.55 -1.72 7.73
N VAL A 50 -1.93 -0.68 8.48
CA VAL A 50 -1.01 0.38 8.93
C VAL A 50 0.21 -0.22 9.64
N MET A 51 -0.03 -1.12 10.62
CA MET A 51 1.06 -1.74 11.39
C MET A 51 1.93 -2.70 10.56
N GLU A 52 1.32 -3.40 9.59
CA GLU A 52 2.08 -4.25 8.67
C GLU A 52 2.98 -3.41 7.75
N TYR A 53 2.46 -2.29 7.25
CA TYR A 53 3.22 -1.34 6.45
C TYR A 53 4.42 -0.80 7.25
N ILE A 54 4.19 -0.25 8.45
CA ILE A 54 5.24 0.28 9.32
C ILE A 54 6.32 -0.78 9.55
N LYS A 55 5.91 -2.01 9.90
CA LYS A 55 6.85 -3.10 10.14
C LYS A 55 7.71 -3.43 8.90
N LEU A 56 7.11 -3.49 7.72
CA LEU A 56 7.84 -3.78 6.47
C LEU A 56 8.82 -2.66 6.11
N ARG A 57 8.43 -1.40 6.32
CA ARG A 57 9.31 -0.24 6.08
C ARG A 57 10.47 -0.19 7.08
N ARG A 58 10.20 -0.47 8.35
CA ARG A 58 11.24 -0.61 9.40
C ARG A 58 12.25 -1.69 9.04
N LEU A 59 11.78 -2.86 8.57
CA LEU A 59 12.66 -3.94 8.12
C LEU A 59 13.51 -3.54 6.92
N ALA A 60 12.96 -2.81 5.95
CA ALA A 60 13.69 -2.33 4.80
C ALA A 60 14.82 -1.38 5.23
N ARG A 61 14.52 -0.37 6.06
CA ARG A 61 15.52 0.56 6.59
C ARG A 61 16.57 -0.13 7.47
N ALA A 62 16.13 -1.04 8.34
CA ALA A 62 17.05 -1.81 9.17
C ALA A 62 18.02 -2.67 8.33
N SER A 63 17.58 -3.23 7.21
CA SER A 63 18.44 -4.02 6.33
C SER A 63 19.50 -3.16 5.61
N GLU A 64 19.14 -1.96 5.16
CA GLU A 64 20.10 -0.98 4.61
C GLU A 64 21.17 -0.64 5.66
N TYR A 65 20.72 -0.35 6.89
CA TYR A 65 21.61 -0.02 7.99
C TYR A 65 22.52 -1.19 8.40
N LEU A 66 22.03 -2.43 8.37
CA LEU A 66 22.84 -3.64 8.66
C LEU A 66 23.94 -3.88 7.63
N ALA A 67 23.71 -3.51 6.37
CA ALA A 67 24.70 -3.68 5.30
C ALA A 67 25.87 -2.69 5.43
N GLU A 68 25.60 -1.48 5.95
CA GLU A 68 26.56 -0.39 6.00
C GLU A 68 27.32 -0.30 7.33
N HIS A 69 26.77 -0.83 8.42
CA HIS A 69 27.26 -0.60 9.78
C HIS A 69 27.54 -1.91 10.55
N LYS A 70 28.61 -1.89 11.35
CA LYS A 70 29.01 -3.04 12.22
C LYS A 70 28.31 -3.06 13.59
N ASN A 71 27.18 -2.35 13.74
CA ASN A 71 26.45 -2.28 14.99
C ASN A 71 25.88 -3.65 15.41
N ARG A 72 25.65 -3.83 16.71
CA ARG A 72 25.01 -5.05 17.20
C ARG A 72 23.61 -5.16 16.60
N ILE A 73 23.18 -6.37 16.25
CA ILE A 73 21.84 -6.60 15.67
C ILE A 73 20.73 -6.17 16.64
N LEU A 74 20.97 -6.34 17.95
CA LEU A 74 20.06 -5.86 18.99
C LEU A 74 19.89 -4.35 18.93
N ASP A 75 20.98 -3.59 18.79
CA ASP A 75 20.92 -2.12 18.73
C ASP A 75 20.14 -1.66 17.49
N VAL A 76 20.38 -2.31 16.35
CA VAL A 76 19.61 -2.07 15.13
C VAL A 76 18.12 -2.39 15.34
N ALA A 77 17.79 -3.52 15.96
CA ALA A 77 16.42 -3.89 16.26
C ALA A 77 15.70 -2.83 17.10
N LEU A 78 16.34 -2.36 18.18
CA LEU A 78 15.78 -1.33 19.07
C LEU A 78 15.65 0.02 18.36
N ASN A 79 16.64 0.44 17.59
CA ASN A 79 16.63 1.69 16.83
C ASN A 79 15.51 1.76 15.78
N PHE A 80 15.09 0.61 15.25
CA PHE A 80 13.97 0.53 14.31
C PHE A 80 12.67 0.07 14.98
N GLY A 81 12.54 0.26 16.30
CA GLY A 81 11.28 0.08 17.05
C GLY A 81 10.81 -1.36 17.17
N PHE A 82 11.73 -2.34 17.16
CA PHE A 82 11.43 -3.71 17.54
C PHE A 82 11.69 -3.93 19.04
N ALA A 83 10.77 -4.60 19.71
CA ALA A 83 10.85 -4.80 21.17
C ALA A 83 12.02 -5.71 21.61
N SER A 84 12.53 -6.58 20.73
CA SER A 84 13.65 -7.48 21.04
C SER A 84 14.34 -7.98 19.77
N HIS A 85 15.57 -8.49 19.96
CA HIS A 85 16.34 -9.17 18.91
C HIS A 85 15.56 -10.34 18.28
N GLU A 86 14.85 -11.14 19.09
CA GLU A 86 14.09 -12.30 18.63
C GLU A 86 12.91 -11.87 17.75
N THR A 87 12.20 -10.82 18.15
CA THR A 87 11.07 -10.27 17.38
C THR A 87 11.54 -9.71 16.04
N PHE A 88 12.68 -9.02 16.03
CA PHE A 88 13.32 -8.52 14.82
C PHE A 88 13.75 -9.67 13.91
N THR A 89 14.53 -10.62 14.44
CA THR A 89 15.06 -11.77 13.67
C THR A 89 13.93 -12.59 13.04
N ARG A 90 12.86 -12.87 13.79
CA ARG A 90 11.69 -13.59 13.28
C ARG A 90 10.99 -12.81 12.16
N SER A 91 10.82 -11.51 12.36
CA SER A 91 10.16 -10.64 11.37
C SER A 91 11.01 -10.50 10.09
N PHE A 92 12.32 -10.35 10.25
CA PHE A 92 13.28 -10.26 9.15
C PHE A 92 13.33 -11.57 8.34
N LYS A 93 13.42 -12.72 9.03
CA LYS A 93 13.38 -14.02 8.38
C LYS A 93 12.07 -14.28 7.65
N LYS A 94 10.93 -13.85 8.23
CA LYS A 94 9.61 -13.96 7.57
C LYS A 94 9.53 -13.10 6.31
N ALA A 95 10.13 -11.91 6.32
CA ALA A 95 10.08 -10.98 5.18
C ALA A 95 11.05 -11.36 4.05
N TYR A 96 12.26 -11.82 4.40
CA TYR A 96 13.36 -11.98 3.44
C TYR A 96 13.91 -13.41 3.31
N GLY A 97 13.42 -14.38 4.09
CA GLY A 97 13.83 -15.78 4.03
C GLY A 97 15.14 -16.11 4.74
N LEU A 98 15.89 -15.11 5.23
CA LEU A 98 17.19 -15.28 5.93
C LEU A 98 17.22 -14.44 7.21
N THR A 99 18.14 -14.79 8.12
CA THR A 99 18.29 -14.03 9.38
C THR A 99 19.15 -12.79 9.19
N PRO A 100 19.04 -11.77 10.07
CA PRO A 100 19.87 -10.56 10.02
C PRO A 100 21.37 -10.86 10.06
N GLU A 101 21.78 -11.91 10.84
CA GLU A 101 23.17 -12.34 10.95
C GLU A 101 23.69 -12.87 9.61
N LYS A 102 22.92 -13.74 8.96
CA LYS A 102 23.25 -14.29 7.65
C LYS A 102 23.33 -13.21 6.59
N TYR A 103 22.37 -12.29 6.63
CA TYR A 103 22.35 -11.15 5.71
C TYR A 103 23.58 -10.26 5.88
N ARG A 104 23.96 -9.92 7.12
CA ARG A 104 25.14 -9.09 7.38
C ARG A 104 26.45 -9.79 7.01
N ALA A 105 26.54 -11.10 7.22
CA ALA A 105 27.74 -11.87 6.83
C ALA A 105 27.92 -11.96 5.31
N ASN A 106 26.82 -12.01 4.57
CA ASN A 106 26.82 -12.04 3.10
C ASN A 106 25.61 -11.26 2.58
N PRO A 107 25.75 -9.93 2.39
CA PRO A 107 24.68 -9.09 1.89
C PRO A 107 24.22 -9.50 0.49
N VAL A 108 22.93 -9.77 0.34
CA VAL A 108 22.28 -10.08 -0.93
C VAL A 108 21.22 -9.06 -1.24
N LYS A 109 20.83 -8.91 -2.49
CA LYS A 109 19.74 -8.02 -2.88
C LYS A 109 18.43 -8.54 -2.28
N LEU A 110 17.82 -7.74 -1.39
CA LEU A 110 16.52 -8.04 -0.79
C LEU A 110 15.38 -7.41 -1.60
N ASN A 111 14.25 -8.09 -1.61
CA ASN A 111 13.02 -7.53 -2.18
C ASN A 111 12.32 -6.69 -1.11
N HIS A 112 12.68 -5.41 -1.02
CA HIS A 112 12.11 -4.48 -0.05
C HIS A 112 10.69 -4.10 -0.44
N PHE A 113 9.82 -3.97 0.57
CA PHE A 113 8.55 -3.31 0.37
C PHE A 113 8.80 -1.80 0.19
N ILE A 114 8.46 -1.29 -0.98
CA ILE A 114 8.66 0.12 -1.34
C ILE A 114 7.42 0.93 -0.91
N LYS A 115 7.65 2.18 -0.46
CA LYS A 115 6.56 3.12 -0.20
C LYS A 115 5.76 3.33 -1.49
N PRO A 116 4.44 3.08 -1.50
CA PRO A 116 3.63 3.39 -2.67
C PRO A 116 3.45 4.91 -2.80
N GLU A 117 3.50 5.41 -4.01
CA GLU A 117 3.05 6.75 -4.33
C GLU A 117 1.58 6.66 -4.75
N LEU A 118 0.71 7.24 -3.92
CA LEU A 118 -0.72 7.28 -4.19
C LEU A 118 -1.03 8.49 -5.11
N ILE A 119 -0.52 8.43 -6.33
CA ILE A 119 -0.85 9.40 -7.36
C ILE A 119 -2.06 8.84 -8.11
N LEU A 120 -3.23 9.35 -7.83
CA LEU A 120 -4.34 9.20 -8.74
C LEU A 120 -4.10 10.21 -9.88
N ASN A 121 -3.42 9.77 -10.90
CA ASN A 121 -3.36 10.50 -12.14
C ASN A 121 -4.77 10.54 -12.73
N TYR A 122 -5.51 11.59 -12.43
CA TYR A 122 -6.69 11.92 -13.22
C TYR A 122 -6.17 12.43 -14.58
N ALA A 123 -6.04 11.55 -15.54
CA ALA A 123 -6.03 11.99 -16.90
C ALA A 123 -7.44 12.53 -17.17
N MET A 124 -7.57 13.84 -17.35
CA MET A 124 -8.78 14.42 -17.94
C MET A 124 -8.86 13.87 -19.36
N VAL A 125 -9.73 12.90 -19.58
CA VAL A 125 -9.94 12.36 -20.91
C VAL A 125 -11.02 13.21 -21.56
N ASP A 126 -10.60 14.08 -22.46
CA ASP A 126 -11.51 14.86 -23.28
C ASP A 126 -12.16 13.94 -24.33
N GLU A 127 -13.42 14.20 -24.66
CA GLU A 127 -14.15 13.46 -25.67
C GLU A 127 -13.44 13.57 -27.03
N GLY A 128 -13.14 12.42 -27.66
CA GLY A 128 -12.45 12.34 -28.95
C GLY A 128 -10.93 12.49 -28.90
N VAL A 129 -10.35 12.64 -27.71
CA VAL A 129 -8.89 12.67 -27.54
C VAL A 129 -8.40 11.30 -27.06
N PRO A 130 -7.57 10.58 -27.83
CA PRO A 130 -7.07 9.28 -27.41
C PRO A 130 -6.07 9.43 -26.25
N LEU A 131 -6.29 8.68 -25.18
CA LEU A 131 -5.33 8.49 -24.10
C LEU A 131 -4.49 7.23 -24.40
N ILE A 132 -3.18 7.40 -24.46
CA ILE A 132 -2.25 6.30 -24.67
C ILE A 132 -1.56 5.99 -23.35
N ALA A 133 -1.71 4.76 -22.84
CA ALA A 133 -1.04 4.27 -21.65
C ALA A 133 -0.58 2.83 -21.90
N ASP A 134 0.70 2.56 -21.76
CA ASP A 134 1.32 1.22 -21.87
C ASP A 134 0.82 0.40 -23.09
N ASP A 135 0.90 0.96 -24.29
CA ASP A 135 0.44 0.36 -25.57
C ASP A 135 -1.08 0.17 -25.70
N ILE A 136 -1.86 0.66 -24.73
CA ILE A 136 -3.32 0.68 -24.81
C ILE A 136 -3.78 2.07 -25.22
N VAL A 137 -4.58 2.13 -26.26
CA VAL A 137 -5.26 3.36 -26.70
C VAL A 137 -6.70 3.33 -26.21
N ILE A 138 -7.04 4.30 -25.34
CA ILE A 138 -8.39 4.47 -24.82
C ILE A 138 -8.97 5.73 -25.44
N GLU A 139 -10.08 5.60 -26.14
CA GLU A 139 -10.83 6.73 -26.69
C GLU A 139 -12.22 6.78 -26.03
N VAL A 140 -12.59 7.96 -25.53
CA VAL A 140 -13.91 8.18 -24.93
C VAL A 140 -14.77 8.94 -25.92
N ASN A 141 -15.81 8.29 -26.40
CA ASN A 141 -16.78 8.87 -27.33
C ASN A 141 -18.17 8.87 -26.68
N ARG A 142 -18.82 10.03 -26.63
CA ARG A 142 -20.20 10.15 -26.20
C ARG A 142 -21.12 9.87 -27.39
N LYS A 143 -22.01 8.91 -27.22
CA LYS A 143 -23.04 8.60 -28.24
C LYS A 143 -24.42 8.75 -27.62
N THR A 144 -25.18 9.68 -28.15
CA THR A 144 -26.61 9.79 -27.80
C THR A 144 -27.41 8.80 -28.63
N LEU A 145 -28.13 7.92 -27.97
CA LEU A 145 -28.99 6.94 -28.62
C LEU A 145 -30.39 7.54 -28.75
N SER A 146 -30.88 7.64 -29.98
CA SER A 146 -32.24 8.10 -30.27
C SER A 146 -33.33 7.06 -29.94
N ASN A 147 -32.91 5.77 -29.88
CA ASN A 147 -33.81 4.67 -29.52
C ASN A 147 -33.20 3.85 -28.37
N PRO A 148 -34.03 3.33 -27.44
CA PRO A 148 -33.56 2.45 -26.38
C PRO A 148 -32.91 1.20 -26.98
N ARG A 149 -31.78 0.79 -26.42
CA ARG A 149 -31.07 -0.47 -26.75
C ARG A 149 -31.11 -1.40 -25.57
N THR A 150 -31.36 -2.65 -25.82
CA THR A 150 -31.21 -3.70 -24.81
C THR A 150 -29.81 -4.28 -24.92
N PHE A 151 -29.07 -4.27 -23.80
CA PHE A 151 -27.77 -4.93 -23.71
C PHE A 151 -27.93 -6.28 -23.03
N VAL A 152 -27.41 -7.33 -23.68
CA VAL A 152 -27.35 -8.68 -23.11
C VAL A 152 -25.89 -8.93 -22.76
N GLY A 153 -25.63 -9.22 -21.50
CA GLY A 153 -24.29 -9.51 -20.99
C GLY A 153 -24.23 -10.93 -20.40
N ILE A 154 -23.01 -11.43 -20.28
CA ILE A 154 -22.72 -12.67 -19.54
C ILE A 154 -22.27 -12.24 -18.16
N GLU A 155 -22.96 -12.75 -17.12
CA GLU A 155 -22.50 -12.57 -15.74
C GLU A 155 -21.34 -13.54 -15.49
N ILE A 156 -20.17 -13.00 -15.17
CA ILE A 156 -19.00 -13.80 -14.79
C ILE A 156 -18.78 -13.56 -13.30
N GLU A 157 -18.97 -14.62 -12.49
CA GLU A 157 -18.50 -14.61 -11.10
C GLU A 157 -16.98 -14.71 -11.09
N VAL A 158 -16.32 -13.60 -10.82
CA VAL A 158 -14.89 -13.61 -10.55
C VAL A 158 -14.72 -13.95 -9.06
N PRO A 159 -14.10 -15.07 -8.67
CA PRO A 159 -13.83 -15.36 -7.28
C PRO A 159 -12.85 -14.30 -6.73
N ILE A 160 -13.40 -13.28 -6.08
CA ILE A 160 -12.61 -12.35 -5.28
C ILE A 160 -12.13 -13.17 -4.09
N CYS A 161 -10.83 -13.39 -4.04
CA CYS A 161 -10.14 -14.08 -2.94
C CYS A 161 -10.73 -13.62 -1.60
N GLN A 162 -11.26 -14.58 -0.85
CA GLN A 162 -12.10 -14.46 0.33
C GLN A 162 -11.69 -13.34 1.28
N ASP A 163 -12.35 -12.19 1.18
CA ASP A 163 -12.66 -11.36 2.33
C ASP A 163 -14.16 -11.09 2.29
N ARG A 164 -14.84 -11.67 3.29
CA ARG A 164 -16.29 -11.71 3.42
C ARG A 164 -16.86 -10.30 3.45
N LYS A 165 -17.37 -9.84 2.33
CA LYS A 165 -18.60 -9.07 2.15
C LYS A 165 -18.68 -8.66 0.68
N SER A 166 -19.36 -9.48 -0.11
CA SER A 166 -19.68 -9.17 -1.49
C SER A 166 -20.48 -7.87 -1.56
N THR A 167 -19.92 -6.87 -2.22
CA THR A 167 -20.76 -5.84 -2.82
C THR A 167 -21.20 -6.40 -4.17
N ARG A 168 -22.41 -6.91 -4.25
CA ARG A 168 -23.09 -7.16 -5.52
C ARG A 168 -23.18 -5.82 -6.25
N LEU A 169 -22.45 -5.65 -7.31
CA LEU A 169 -22.75 -4.65 -8.32
C LEU A 169 -24.00 -5.18 -9.07
N ASN A 170 -25.15 -4.74 -8.63
CA ASN A 170 -26.39 -4.97 -9.34
C ASN A 170 -26.37 -4.12 -10.61
N SER A 171 -26.19 -4.75 -11.77
CA SER A 171 -26.20 -4.13 -13.10
C SER A 171 -27.62 -3.81 -13.60
N SER A 172 -28.56 -3.54 -12.71
CA SER A 172 -29.95 -3.28 -13.07
C SER A 172 -30.38 -1.82 -12.87
N HIS A 173 -29.46 -0.86 -12.94
CA HIS A 173 -29.84 0.54 -13.02
C HIS A 173 -28.92 1.28 -14.00
N CYS A 174 -29.27 1.20 -15.23
CA CYS A 174 -28.99 2.20 -16.27
C CYS A 174 -30.30 2.65 -16.89
#